data_0514aefa6417d8f408619315a4fe74af
#
_entry.id   0514aefa6417d8f408619315a4fe74af
#
_cell.length_a   1.000
_cell.length_b   1.000
_cell.length_c   1.000
_cell.angle_alpha   90.00
_cell.angle_beta   90.00
_cell.angle_gamma   90.00
#
_symmetry.space_group_name_H-M   'P 1'
#
loop_
_entity.id
_entity.type
_entity.pdbx_description
1 polymer ?
#
loop_
_entity_poly.entity_id
_entity_poly.type
_entity_poly.pdbx_seq_one_letter_code
_entity_poly.pdbx_strand_id
1 'polypeptide(L)'
;GHPIFNAFNKAQSEDNLFWDNDDQHFKIIWAPRWTIDTQLGGSNFLTYKDNIVDYVEKDKKRSLVFRPHPLTFKNFISLGLITSDEVDEYLSKFQNNEQLYYDQTSEYFTTFWHSDVFVGDISSIIPCYFLTGKPIIYCHTDAVDDNDIMKKIFSVSYNAYSFEDVEKILLDLQ
;
A
#
# COMPACT_ATOMS: atom_id res chain seq x y z
N GLY A 1 0.78 28.36 -0.74
CA GLY A 1 0.02 27.14 -0.89
C GLY A 1 0.18 26.23 0.29
N HIS A 2 -0.69 25.25 0.46
CA HIS A 2 -0.57 24.27 1.55
C HIS A 2 0.73 23.46 1.36
N PRO A 3 1.52 23.17 2.43
CA PRO A 3 2.82 22.49 2.33
C PRO A 3 2.79 21.17 1.53
N ILE A 4 1.67 20.47 1.58
CA ILE A 4 1.47 19.19 0.86
C ILE A 4 1.60 19.35 -0.67
N PHE A 5 1.11 20.46 -1.24
CA PHE A 5 1.24 20.72 -2.69
C PHE A 5 2.68 21.01 -3.10
N ASN A 6 3.47 21.66 -2.22
CA ASN A 6 4.88 21.88 -2.49
C ASN A 6 5.66 20.55 -2.46
N ALA A 7 5.31 19.63 -1.56
CA ALA A 7 5.89 18.30 -1.50
C ALA A 7 5.58 17.50 -2.78
N PHE A 8 4.33 17.54 -3.27
CA PHE A 8 3.97 16.90 -4.54
C PHE A 8 4.69 17.48 -5.74
N ASN A 9 4.75 18.82 -5.85
CA ASN A 9 5.46 19.46 -6.97
C ASN A 9 6.95 19.09 -6.99
N LYS A 10 7.57 18.95 -5.81
CA LYS A 10 8.95 18.50 -5.66
C LYS A 10 9.10 17.04 -6.07
N ALA A 11 8.21 16.17 -5.61
CA ALA A 11 8.22 14.74 -5.90
C ALA A 11 8.16 14.41 -7.41
N GLN A 12 7.53 15.27 -8.22
CA GLN A 12 7.47 15.11 -9.69
C GLN A 12 8.82 15.15 -10.38
N SER A 13 9.78 15.88 -9.81
CA SER A 13 11.09 16.10 -10.38
C SER A 13 12.22 15.33 -9.67
N GLU A 14 11.90 14.57 -8.64
CA GLU A 14 12.87 13.79 -7.88
C GLU A 14 12.86 12.32 -8.33
N ASP A 15 14.02 11.69 -8.33
CA ASP A 15 14.17 10.26 -8.58
C ASP A 15 13.54 9.46 -7.45
N ASN A 16 12.89 8.35 -7.79
CA ASN A 16 12.34 7.44 -6.81
C ASN A 16 13.40 6.50 -6.26
N LEU A 17 13.26 6.09 -4.98
CA LEU A 17 14.18 5.17 -4.32
C LEU A 17 14.05 3.72 -4.76
N PHE A 18 12.89 3.34 -5.31
CA PHE A 18 12.54 1.95 -5.59
C PHE A 18 12.44 1.66 -7.08
N TRP A 19 12.06 2.66 -7.88
CA TRP A 19 11.84 2.53 -9.33
C TRP A 19 12.63 3.57 -10.10
N ASP A 20 13.37 3.12 -11.09
CA ASP A 20 14.01 4.00 -12.04
C ASP A 20 12.98 4.71 -12.91
N ASN A 21 13.31 5.90 -13.44
CA ASN A 21 12.38 6.68 -14.29
C ASN A 21 11.97 5.95 -15.57
N ASP A 22 12.84 5.06 -16.09
CA ASP A 22 12.60 4.24 -17.28
C ASP A 22 11.99 2.86 -16.97
N ASP A 23 11.68 2.59 -15.69
CA ASP A 23 11.10 1.33 -15.25
C ASP A 23 9.70 1.15 -15.84
N GLN A 24 9.50 0.08 -16.62
CA GLN A 24 8.27 -0.28 -17.31
C GLN A 24 7.36 -1.22 -16.50
N HIS A 25 7.69 -1.50 -15.24
CA HIS A 25 6.83 -2.32 -14.41
C HIS A 25 5.51 -1.61 -14.08
N PHE A 26 4.47 -2.41 -13.89
CA PHE A 26 3.24 -1.96 -13.23
C PHE A 26 3.50 -1.83 -11.73
N LYS A 27 3.50 -0.62 -11.24
CA LYS A 27 4.04 -0.22 -9.92
C LYS A 27 2.94 -0.12 -8.88
N ILE A 28 2.93 -1.07 -7.96
CA ILE A 28 1.92 -1.21 -6.91
C ILE A 28 2.48 -0.71 -5.59
N ILE A 29 1.74 0.16 -4.88
CA ILE A 29 1.97 0.43 -3.47
C ILE A 29 0.96 -0.36 -2.66
N TRP A 30 1.43 -1.10 -1.67
CA TRP A 30 0.57 -1.74 -0.69
C TRP A 30 0.87 -1.20 0.72
N ALA A 31 -0.12 -0.56 1.29
CA ALA A 31 -0.01 0.11 2.59
C ALA A 31 -1.12 -0.35 3.54
N PRO A 32 -0.98 -1.54 4.17
CA PRO A 32 -1.96 -2.04 5.11
C PRO A 32 -1.90 -1.29 6.45
N ARG A 33 -3.04 -1.27 7.14
CA ARG A 33 -3.15 -0.65 8.46
C ARG A 33 -2.42 -1.48 9.53
N TRP A 34 -2.06 -0.82 10.62
CA TRP A 34 -1.26 -1.36 11.70
C TRP A 34 -2.03 -2.16 12.76
N THR A 35 -3.37 -2.24 12.67
CA THR A 35 -4.21 -2.86 13.70
C THR A 35 -5.37 -3.63 13.07
N ILE A 36 -5.74 -4.74 13.72
CA ILE A 36 -6.98 -5.49 13.42
C ILE A 36 -8.20 -4.94 14.16
N ASP A 37 -8.02 -3.99 15.07
CA ASP A 37 -9.12 -3.40 15.81
C ASP A 37 -10.04 -2.65 14.84
N THR A 38 -11.28 -3.13 14.71
CA THR A 38 -12.27 -2.57 13.79
C THR A 38 -12.72 -1.17 14.19
N GLN A 39 -12.63 -0.79 15.46
CA GLN A 39 -12.87 0.58 15.90
C GLN A 39 -11.77 1.55 15.45
N LEU A 40 -10.59 1.02 15.14
CA LEU A 40 -9.44 1.76 14.64
C LEU A 40 -9.18 1.53 13.14
N GLY A 41 -10.11 0.93 12.41
CA GLY A 41 -10.04 0.79 10.96
C GLY A 41 -9.76 -0.62 10.44
N GLY A 42 -9.38 -1.57 11.28
CA GLY A 42 -9.06 -2.93 10.86
C GLY A 42 -7.88 -3.04 9.90
N SER A 43 -7.44 -4.24 9.57
CA SER A 43 -6.37 -4.49 8.61
C SER A 43 -6.50 -5.82 7.90
N ASN A 44 -6.23 -5.84 6.60
CA ASN A 44 -6.12 -7.05 5.78
C ASN A 44 -4.67 -7.58 5.69
N PHE A 45 -3.70 -7.03 6.45
CA PHE A 45 -2.31 -7.45 6.35
C PHE A 45 -2.13 -8.96 6.48
N LEU A 46 -2.66 -9.56 7.56
CA LEU A 46 -2.46 -10.98 7.85
C LEU A 46 -3.08 -11.92 6.80
N THR A 47 -4.14 -11.47 6.15
CA THR A 47 -4.85 -12.25 5.12
C THR A 47 -4.29 -12.05 3.72
N TYR A 48 -3.71 -10.89 3.42
CA TYR A 48 -3.28 -10.53 2.06
C TYR A 48 -1.75 -10.60 1.84
N LYS A 49 -0.94 -10.67 2.91
CA LYS A 49 0.52 -10.53 2.83
C LYS A 49 1.21 -11.49 1.87
N ASP A 50 0.76 -12.74 1.82
CA ASP A 50 1.35 -13.73 0.91
C ASP A 50 0.72 -13.64 -0.48
N ASN A 51 -0.58 -13.42 -0.57
CA ASN A 51 -1.31 -13.31 -1.84
C ASN A 51 -0.78 -12.17 -2.73
N ILE A 52 -0.49 -10.99 -2.16
CA ILE A 52 -0.02 -9.85 -2.96
C ILE A 52 1.41 -10.05 -3.46
N VAL A 53 2.26 -10.67 -2.65
CA VAL A 53 3.62 -11.07 -3.07
C VAL A 53 3.53 -12.08 -4.22
N ASP A 54 2.74 -13.15 -4.04
CA ASP A 54 2.53 -14.17 -5.08
C ASP A 54 1.97 -13.57 -6.38
N TYR A 55 1.04 -12.61 -6.27
CA TYR A 55 0.51 -11.91 -7.45
C TYR A 55 1.60 -11.16 -8.22
N VAL A 56 2.48 -10.47 -7.53
CA VAL A 56 3.56 -9.71 -8.17
C VAL A 56 4.59 -10.65 -8.78
N GLU A 57 5.02 -11.68 -8.08
CA GLU A 57 6.06 -12.61 -8.54
C GLU A 57 5.62 -13.48 -9.75
N LYS A 58 4.32 -13.66 -9.97
CA LYS A 58 3.79 -14.37 -11.15
C LYS A 58 4.07 -13.65 -12.48
N ASP A 59 4.33 -12.36 -12.48
CA ASP A 59 4.60 -11.58 -13.69
C ASP A 59 5.77 -10.62 -13.49
N LYS A 60 6.84 -10.81 -14.26
CA LYS A 60 8.05 -9.98 -14.21
C LYS A 60 7.83 -8.50 -14.57
N LYS A 61 6.66 -8.15 -15.08
CA LYS A 61 6.27 -6.77 -15.37
C LYS A 61 5.59 -6.07 -14.20
N ARG A 62 5.54 -6.67 -13.03
CA ARG A 62 4.93 -6.10 -11.81
C ARG A 62 6.01 -5.80 -10.80
N SER A 63 5.78 -4.76 -10.01
CA SER A 63 6.60 -4.45 -8.86
C SER A 63 5.76 -3.93 -7.70
N LEU A 64 6.22 -4.17 -6.48
CA LEU A 64 5.52 -3.86 -5.24
C LEU A 64 6.41 -3.07 -4.31
N VAL A 65 5.96 -1.91 -3.87
CA VAL A 65 6.44 -1.26 -2.66
C VAL A 65 5.49 -1.59 -1.52
N PHE A 66 5.95 -2.40 -0.59
CA PHE A 66 5.27 -2.68 0.68
C PHE A 66 5.62 -1.60 1.69
N ARG A 67 4.62 -0.82 2.08
CA ARG A 67 4.75 0.31 3.00
C ARG A 67 3.80 0.14 4.20
N PRO A 68 4.12 -0.75 5.17
CA PRO A 68 3.32 -0.88 6.37
C PRO A 68 3.47 0.36 7.26
N HIS A 69 2.47 0.60 8.08
CA HIS A 69 2.60 1.60 9.14
C HIS A 69 3.72 1.18 10.14
N PRO A 70 4.52 2.11 10.67
CA PRO A 70 5.63 1.78 11.58
C PRO A 70 5.26 0.93 12.80
N LEU A 71 4.01 0.96 13.23
CA LEU A 71 3.51 0.17 14.36
C LEU A 71 3.00 -1.22 13.98
N THR A 72 2.91 -1.57 12.70
CA THR A 72 2.26 -2.80 12.21
C THR A 72 2.82 -4.05 12.91
N PHE A 73 4.10 -4.31 12.74
CA PHE A 73 4.70 -5.53 13.29
C PHE A 73 4.74 -5.53 14.82
N LYS A 74 5.11 -4.39 15.43
CA LYS A 74 5.11 -4.27 16.89
C LYS A 74 3.73 -4.58 17.47
N ASN A 75 2.66 -4.06 16.87
CA ASN A 75 1.31 -4.29 17.35
C ASN A 75 0.89 -5.76 17.15
N PHE A 76 1.10 -6.33 15.97
CA PHE A 76 0.69 -7.71 15.68
C PHE A 76 1.48 -8.73 16.53
N ILE A 77 2.76 -8.51 16.78
CA ILE A 77 3.55 -9.33 17.69
C ILE A 77 3.02 -9.21 19.13
N SER A 78 2.74 -7.99 19.60
CA SER A 78 2.23 -7.78 20.95
C SER A 78 0.86 -8.43 21.19
N LEU A 79 0.06 -8.59 20.16
CA LEU A 79 -1.23 -9.28 20.18
C LEU A 79 -1.11 -10.81 19.97
N GLY A 80 0.10 -11.33 19.75
CA GLY A 80 0.32 -12.75 19.48
C GLY A 80 -0.21 -13.25 18.14
N LEU A 81 -0.42 -12.35 17.17
CA LEU A 81 -0.98 -12.67 15.85
C LEU A 81 0.09 -13.11 14.84
N ILE A 82 1.32 -12.70 15.06
CA ILE A 82 2.51 -13.07 14.30
C ILE A 82 3.72 -13.05 15.24
N THR A 83 4.69 -13.90 15.02
CA THR A 83 5.95 -13.93 15.78
C THR A 83 7.00 -13.03 15.11
N SER A 84 8.07 -12.71 15.86
CA SER A 84 9.22 -11.98 15.29
C SER A 84 9.87 -12.76 14.14
N ASP A 85 10.03 -14.08 14.31
CA ASP A 85 10.65 -14.95 13.31
C ASP A 85 9.82 -14.98 12.00
N GLU A 86 8.48 -15.02 12.11
CA GLU A 86 7.59 -14.94 10.94
C GLU A 86 7.66 -13.59 10.24
N VAL A 87 7.86 -12.49 10.98
CA VAL A 87 8.09 -11.16 10.39
C VAL A 87 9.42 -11.14 9.65
N ASP A 88 10.49 -11.65 10.24
CA ASP A 88 11.81 -11.70 9.64
C ASP A 88 11.81 -12.58 8.38
N GLU A 89 11.15 -13.73 8.42
CA GLU A 89 10.95 -14.61 7.26
C GLU A 89 10.18 -13.87 6.15
N TYR A 90 9.07 -13.20 6.49
CA TYR A 90 8.29 -12.44 5.52
C TYR A 90 9.11 -11.32 4.88
N LEU A 91 9.82 -10.53 5.67
CA LEU A 91 10.65 -9.43 5.18
C LEU A 91 11.87 -9.90 4.37
N SER A 92 12.34 -11.12 4.60
CA SER A 92 13.42 -11.69 3.80
C SER A 92 13.07 -11.82 2.31
N LYS A 93 11.78 -11.97 1.96
CA LYS A 93 11.28 -11.99 0.58
C LYS A 93 11.58 -10.68 -0.18
N PHE A 94 11.72 -9.57 0.53
CA PHE A 94 12.01 -8.25 -0.02
C PHE A 94 13.51 -7.96 -0.15
N GLN A 95 14.36 -8.82 0.38
CA GLN A 95 15.81 -8.67 0.28
C GLN A 95 16.30 -9.21 -1.05
N ASN A 96 17.11 -8.39 -1.77
CA ASN A 96 17.66 -8.78 -3.06
C ASN A 96 16.62 -9.24 -4.11
N ASN A 97 15.41 -8.68 -4.04
CA ASN A 97 14.33 -8.95 -4.98
C ASN A 97 14.15 -7.73 -5.89
N GLU A 98 14.12 -7.96 -7.19
CA GLU A 98 14.01 -6.88 -8.20
C GLU A 98 12.57 -6.36 -8.36
N GLN A 99 11.59 -7.05 -7.78
CA GLN A 99 10.16 -6.72 -7.89
C GLN A 99 9.56 -6.27 -6.56
N LEU A 100 10.19 -6.61 -5.42
CA LEU A 100 9.63 -6.41 -4.09
C LEU A 100 10.51 -5.44 -3.28
N TYR A 101 9.94 -4.35 -2.83
CA TYR A 101 10.62 -3.31 -2.07
C TYR A 101 9.92 -3.07 -0.73
N TYR A 102 10.70 -2.99 0.33
CA TYR A 102 10.20 -2.67 1.68
C TYR A 102 10.51 -1.22 2.02
N ASP A 103 9.47 -0.39 2.14
CA ASP A 103 9.60 1.04 2.39
C ASP A 103 9.34 1.39 3.87
N GLN A 104 10.39 1.86 4.52
CA GLN A 104 10.39 2.38 5.91
C GLN A 104 10.68 3.88 5.98
N THR A 105 10.76 4.55 4.85
CA THR A 105 11.12 5.96 4.80
C THR A 105 10.02 6.86 5.36
N SER A 106 10.40 8.04 5.85
CA SER A 106 9.42 9.06 6.27
C SER A 106 8.81 9.82 5.09
N GLU A 107 9.51 9.83 3.95
CA GLU A 107 9.07 10.45 2.71
C GLU A 107 8.28 9.43 1.87
N TYR A 108 7.13 9.82 1.33
CA TYR A 108 6.27 8.95 0.53
C TYR A 108 5.71 9.60 -0.74
N PHE A 109 5.85 10.91 -0.89
CA PHE A 109 5.27 11.62 -2.04
C PHE A 109 5.91 11.21 -3.36
N THR A 110 7.23 11.00 -3.37
CA THR A 110 7.96 10.54 -4.55
C THR A 110 7.51 9.14 -4.96
N THR A 111 7.37 8.22 -3.99
CA THR A 111 6.84 6.87 -4.24
C THR A 111 5.41 6.91 -4.76
N PHE A 112 4.54 7.76 -4.20
CA PHE A 112 3.17 7.95 -4.66
C PHE A 112 3.12 8.47 -6.10
N TRP A 113 3.98 9.44 -6.42
CA TRP A 113 4.04 10.01 -7.76
C TRP A 113 4.45 9.00 -8.82
N HIS A 114 5.41 8.14 -8.51
CA HIS A 114 5.97 7.17 -9.46
C HIS A 114 5.22 5.83 -9.50
N SER A 115 4.27 5.58 -8.60
CA SER A 115 3.43 4.37 -8.64
C SER A 115 2.30 4.48 -9.67
N ASP A 116 1.65 3.35 -9.98
CA ASP A 116 0.47 3.28 -10.86
C ASP A 116 -0.82 3.08 -10.06
N VAL A 117 -0.76 2.39 -8.92
CA VAL A 117 -1.93 2.08 -8.11
C VAL A 117 -1.58 1.97 -6.63
N PHE A 118 -2.52 2.36 -5.78
CA PHE A 118 -2.46 2.18 -4.34
C PHE A 118 -3.44 1.07 -3.92
N VAL A 119 -2.96 0.14 -3.11
CA VAL A 119 -3.77 -0.91 -2.47
C VAL A 119 -3.68 -0.74 -0.96
N GLY A 120 -4.79 -0.68 -0.27
CA GLY A 120 -4.75 -0.58 1.19
C GLY A 120 -6.09 -0.46 1.88
N ASP A 121 -6.01 -0.58 3.20
CA ASP A 121 -7.12 -0.39 4.14
C ASP A 121 -7.28 1.10 4.48
N ILE A 122 -8.17 1.43 5.42
CA ILE A 122 -8.31 2.80 5.94
C ILE A 122 -6.97 3.33 6.46
N SER A 123 -6.46 4.41 5.88
CA SER A 123 -5.17 5.00 6.26
C SER A 123 -5.15 6.50 6.07
N SER A 124 -4.47 7.21 6.97
CA SER A 124 -4.28 8.67 6.90
C SER A 124 -3.49 9.16 5.68
N ILE A 125 -2.78 8.27 4.98
CA ILE A 125 -2.03 8.61 3.77
C ILE A 125 -2.87 8.56 2.49
N ILE A 126 -4.05 7.92 2.52
CA ILE A 126 -4.94 7.82 1.34
C ILE A 126 -5.34 9.19 0.77
N PRO A 127 -5.71 10.20 1.57
CA PRO A 127 -5.99 11.54 1.02
C PRO A 127 -4.80 12.16 0.30
N CYS A 128 -3.56 11.85 0.74
CA CYS A 128 -2.36 12.29 0.04
C CYS A 128 -2.20 11.56 -1.29
N TYR A 129 -2.40 10.24 -1.32
CA TYR A 129 -2.35 9.48 -2.57
C TYR A 129 -3.43 9.94 -3.57
N PHE A 130 -4.64 10.23 -3.08
CA PHE A 130 -5.75 10.72 -3.90
C PHE A 130 -5.40 11.98 -4.71
N LEU A 131 -4.49 12.82 -4.22
CA LEU A 131 -4.01 14.01 -4.94
C LEU A 131 -3.19 13.68 -6.19
N THR A 132 -2.70 12.46 -6.34
CA THR A 132 -2.01 12.01 -7.57
C THR A 132 -2.99 11.82 -8.74
N GLY A 133 -4.28 11.69 -8.47
CA GLY A 133 -5.30 11.33 -9.45
C GLY A 133 -5.25 9.88 -9.94
N LYS A 134 -4.43 9.03 -9.30
CA LYS A 134 -4.22 7.64 -9.69
C LYS A 134 -5.20 6.70 -8.98
N PRO A 135 -5.41 5.47 -9.52
CA PRO A 135 -6.31 4.48 -8.94
C PRO A 135 -5.98 4.14 -7.49
N ILE A 136 -7.02 4.01 -6.68
CA ILE A 136 -6.96 3.49 -5.31
C ILE A 136 -7.84 2.24 -5.25
N ILE A 137 -7.29 1.14 -4.76
CA ILE A 137 -8.03 -0.05 -4.39
C ILE A 137 -8.20 -0.03 -2.88
N TYR A 138 -9.41 0.28 -2.45
CA TYR A 138 -9.78 0.27 -1.04
C TYR A 138 -10.18 -1.14 -0.63
N CYS A 139 -9.36 -1.74 0.24
CA CYS A 139 -9.60 -3.06 0.79
C CYS A 139 -10.49 -2.93 2.02
N HIS A 140 -11.76 -3.35 1.90
CA HIS A 140 -12.70 -3.29 2.99
C HIS A 140 -12.28 -4.19 4.15
N THR A 141 -12.51 -3.68 5.36
CA THR A 141 -12.44 -4.41 6.62
C THR A 141 -13.81 -4.34 7.30
N ASP A 142 -14.00 -5.01 8.41
CA ASP A 142 -15.24 -4.90 9.21
C ASP A 142 -15.37 -3.54 9.93
N ALA A 143 -14.42 -2.64 9.71
CA ALA A 143 -14.41 -1.32 10.31
C ALA A 143 -15.38 -0.36 9.62
N VAL A 144 -15.98 0.53 10.42
CA VAL A 144 -16.79 1.64 9.92
C VAL A 144 -15.97 2.92 10.03
N ASP A 145 -15.74 3.59 8.89
CA ASP A 145 -15.14 4.92 8.87
C ASP A 145 -16.25 5.98 8.81
N ASP A 146 -16.30 6.83 9.84
CA ASP A 146 -17.26 7.94 9.91
C ASP A 146 -16.72 9.26 9.32
N ASN A 147 -15.48 9.25 8.80
CA ASN A 147 -14.86 10.41 8.19
C ASN A 147 -15.46 10.73 6.81
N ASP A 148 -16.12 11.86 6.66
CA ASP A 148 -16.80 12.26 5.42
C ASP A 148 -15.86 12.42 4.22
N ILE A 149 -14.60 12.80 4.43
CA ILE A 149 -13.59 12.92 3.37
C ILE A 149 -13.22 11.52 2.88
N MET A 150 -12.99 10.58 3.79
CA MET A 150 -12.66 9.20 3.45
C MET A 150 -13.82 8.53 2.72
N LYS A 151 -15.06 8.72 3.18
CA LYS A 151 -16.26 8.22 2.49
C LYS A 151 -16.35 8.70 1.04
N LYS A 152 -16.05 9.99 0.79
CA LYS A 152 -16.03 10.55 -0.57
C LYS A 152 -14.93 9.94 -1.42
N ILE A 153 -13.71 9.76 -0.88
CA ILE A 153 -12.61 9.12 -1.60
C ILE A 153 -12.99 7.68 -1.94
N PHE A 154 -13.50 6.90 -0.97
CA PHE A 154 -13.87 5.50 -1.19
C PHE A 154 -15.03 5.33 -2.18
N SER A 155 -15.95 6.31 -2.26
CA SER A 155 -17.06 6.25 -3.23
C SER A 155 -16.60 6.37 -4.69
N VAL A 156 -15.38 6.87 -4.93
CA VAL A 156 -14.78 6.99 -6.26
C VAL A 156 -13.56 6.09 -6.45
N SER A 157 -13.23 5.26 -5.45
CA SER A 157 -12.18 4.27 -5.49
C SER A 157 -12.71 2.91 -5.95
N TYR A 158 -11.82 2.03 -6.37
CA TYR A 158 -12.14 0.62 -6.55
C TYR A 158 -12.31 -0.04 -5.19
N ASN A 159 -13.42 -0.72 -4.97
CA ASN A 159 -13.75 -1.34 -3.69
C ASN A 159 -13.52 -2.85 -3.78
N ALA A 160 -12.65 -3.38 -2.92
CA ALA A 160 -12.32 -4.80 -2.81
C ALA A 160 -12.76 -5.35 -1.45
N TYR A 161 -13.49 -6.46 -1.46
CA TYR A 161 -13.99 -7.15 -0.27
C TYR A 161 -13.24 -8.47 -0.02
N SER A 162 -12.43 -8.88 -0.97
CA SER A 162 -11.56 -10.05 -0.90
C SER A 162 -10.26 -9.78 -1.66
N PHE A 163 -9.26 -10.68 -1.52
CA PHE A 163 -8.05 -10.56 -2.33
C PHE A 163 -8.31 -10.87 -3.81
N GLU A 164 -9.27 -11.72 -4.12
CA GLU A 164 -9.71 -12.02 -5.49
C GLU A 164 -10.24 -10.75 -6.19
N ASP A 165 -10.95 -9.87 -5.47
CA ASP A 165 -11.36 -8.57 -6.00
C ASP A 165 -10.14 -7.69 -6.28
N VAL A 166 -9.16 -7.66 -5.37
CA VAL A 166 -7.91 -6.91 -5.57
C VAL A 166 -7.19 -7.39 -6.82
N GLU A 167 -7.00 -8.72 -6.95
CA GLU A 167 -6.31 -9.33 -8.10
C GLU A 167 -7.02 -8.98 -9.42
N LYS A 168 -8.33 -9.10 -9.46
CA LYS A 168 -9.13 -8.75 -10.66
C LYS A 168 -8.98 -7.29 -11.02
N ILE A 169 -9.09 -6.37 -10.06
CA ILE A 169 -8.96 -4.94 -10.32
C ILE A 169 -7.53 -4.61 -10.81
N LEU A 170 -6.49 -5.19 -10.20
CA LEU A 170 -5.11 -5.00 -10.62
C LEU A 170 -4.88 -5.49 -12.06
N LEU A 171 -5.49 -6.61 -12.45
CA LEU A 171 -5.43 -7.12 -13.83
C LEU A 171 -6.13 -6.18 -14.83
N ASP A 172 -7.26 -5.60 -14.44
CA ASP A 172 -8.00 -4.66 -15.29
C ASP A 172 -7.26 -3.30 -15.45
N LEU A 173 -6.40 -2.92 -14.49
CA LEU A 173 -5.62 -1.68 -14.50
C LEU A 173 -4.27 -1.81 -15.19
N GLN A 174 -3.73 -3.00 -15.36
CA GLN A 174 -2.45 -3.30 -15.99
C GLN A 174 -2.53 -3.26 -17.53
#